data_029e1fcb9cbf6479f24bc60db33616b7
#
_entry.id   029e1fcb9cbf6479f24bc60db33616b7
#
_cell.length_a   1.000
_cell.length_b   1.000
_cell.length_c   1.000
_cell.angle_alpha   90.00
_cell.angle_beta   90.00
_cell.angle_gamma   90.00
#
_symmetry.space_group_name_H-M   'P 1'
#
loop_
_entity.id
_entity.type
_entity.pdbx_description
1 polymer ?
#
loop_
_entity_poly.entity_id
_entity_poly.type
_entity_poly.pdbx_seq_one_letter_code
_entity_poly.pdbx_strand_id
1 'polypeptide(L)'
;YKMTILYTLMEFGVVRFNEMKKYIGEISYKTLSVTLKELESDQLVHREEYPQIPPKVEYSLTQRGKTLIPILDSMCEWGEKHRLPSRRTQKKADI
;
A
#
# COMPACT_ATOMS: atom_id res chain seq x y z
N TYR A 1 1.21 -6.00 6.04
CA TYR A 1 1.59 -4.87 5.16
C TYR A 1 0.95 -4.90 3.78
N LYS A 2 0.38 -6.05 3.36
CA LYS A 2 -0.23 -6.13 2.03
C LYS A 2 -1.35 -5.11 1.85
N MET A 3 -2.22 -5.01 2.85
CA MET A 3 -3.33 -4.06 2.79
C MET A 3 -2.84 -2.63 2.74
N THR A 4 -1.81 -2.32 3.52
CA THR A 4 -1.23 -0.97 3.54
C THR A 4 -0.65 -0.60 2.19
N ILE A 5 0.04 -1.54 1.55
CA ILE A 5 0.62 -1.32 0.22
C ILE A 5 -0.49 -1.09 -0.81
N LEU A 6 -1.50 -1.95 -0.79
CA LEU A 6 -2.62 -1.82 -1.72
C LEU A 6 -3.34 -0.49 -1.54
N TYR A 7 -3.55 -0.08 -0.30
CA TYR A 7 -4.19 1.20 0.00
C TYR A 7 -3.35 2.37 -0.51
N THR A 8 -2.03 2.29 -0.33
CA THR A 8 -1.13 3.33 -0.81
C THR A 8 -1.20 3.47 -2.33
N LEU A 9 -1.21 2.33 -3.03
CA LEU A 9 -1.32 2.35 -4.48
C LEU A 9 -2.67 2.86 -4.95
N MET A 10 -3.73 2.57 -4.20
CA MET A 10 -5.06 3.10 -4.50
C MET A 10 -5.07 4.63 -4.40
N GLU A 11 -4.43 5.15 -3.35
CA GLU A 11 -4.41 6.59 -3.09
C GLU A 11 -3.59 7.37 -4.11
N PHE A 12 -2.40 6.86 -4.43
CA PHE A 12 -1.43 7.63 -5.22
C PHE A 12 -1.28 7.16 -6.66
N GLY A 13 -1.85 6.01 -7.00
CA GLY A 13 -1.81 5.49 -8.36
C GLY A 13 -0.52 4.79 -8.70
N VAL A 14 0.53 5.55 -8.99
CA VAL A 14 1.84 5.00 -9.33
C VAL A 14 2.83 5.45 -8.27
N VAL A 15 3.53 4.49 -7.67
CA VAL A 15 4.43 4.78 -6.55
C VAL A 15 5.76 4.06 -6.77
N ARG A 16 6.86 4.78 -6.57
CA ARG A 16 8.19 4.19 -6.64
C ARG A 16 8.49 3.44 -5.35
N PHE A 17 9.42 2.49 -5.44
CA PHE A 17 9.81 1.67 -4.30
C PHE A 17 10.20 2.52 -3.09
N ASN A 18 11.07 3.52 -3.31
CA ASN A 18 11.53 4.36 -2.21
C ASN A 18 10.42 5.23 -1.64
N GLU A 19 9.49 5.66 -2.48
CA GLU A 19 8.33 6.43 -2.03
C GLU A 19 7.42 5.57 -1.19
N MET A 20 7.24 4.31 -1.58
CA MET A 20 6.43 3.36 -0.82
C MET A 20 6.98 3.22 0.59
N LYS A 21 8.31 3.10 0.70
CA LYS A 21 8.98 2.99 1.98
C LYS A 21 8.68 4.21 2.86
N LYS A 22 8.71 5.40 2.26
CA LYS A 22 8.42 6.64 2.99
C LYS A 22 6.98 6.69 3.48
N TYR A 23 6.03 6.28 2.64
CA TYR A 23 4.62 6.34 3.01
C TYR A 23 4.27 5.37 4.12
N ILE A 24 4.87 4.18 4.07
CA ILE A 24 4.57 3.15 5.08
C ILE A 24 5.36 3.40 6.35
N GLY A 25 6.62 3.83 6.22
CA GLY A 25 7.46 4.20 7.36
C GLY A 25 8.20 3.05 7.98
N GLU A 26 7.51 2.27 8.79
CA GLU A 26 8.17 1.27 9.64
C GLU A 26 8.29 -0.10 9.02
N ILE A 27 8.67 -0.15 7.77
CA ILE A 27 8.85 -1.43 7.08
C ILE A 27 10.30 -1.52 6.60
N SER A 28 10.91 -2.69 6.74
CA SER A 28 12.27 -2.89 6.23
C SER A 28 12.23 -3.03 4.71
N TYR A 29 13.36 -2.73 4.07
CA TYR A 29 13.47 -2.91 2.63
C TYR A 29 13.20 -4.36 2.23
N LYS A 30 13.70 -5.31 3.03
CA LYS A 30 13.50 -6.72 2.75
C LYS A 30 12.02 -7.10 2.81
N THR A 31 11.33 -6.69 3.86
CA THR A 31 9.90 -7.00 4.01
C THR A 31 9.09 -6.35 2.89
N LEU A 32 9.39 -5.10 2.56
CA LEU A 32 8.69 -4.42 1.48
C LEU A 32 8.90 -5.14 0.15
N SER A 33 10.15 -5.53 -0.13
CA SER A 33 10.48 -6.22 -1.37
C SER A 33 9.77 -7.56 -1.47
N VAL A 34 9.78 -8.34 -0.40
CA VAL A 34 9.11 -9.65 -0.38
C VAL A 34 7.61 -9.49 -0.54
N THR A 35 7.02 -8.54 0.17
CA THR A 35 5.57 -8.33 0.11
C THR A 35 5.13 -7.87 -1.28
N LEU A 36 5.89 -6.97 -1.90
CA LEU A 36 5.60 -6.53 -3.26
C LEU A 36 5.69 -7.66 -4.25
N LYS A 37 6.67 -8.54 -4.09
CA LYS A 37 6.79 -9.72 -4.97
C LYS A 37 5.59 -10.65 -4.82
N GLU A 38 5.11 -10.81 -3.60
CA GLU A 38 3.92 -11.64 -3.36
C GLU A 38 2.68 -11.03 -4.03
N LEU A 39 2.52 -9.72 -3.89
CA LEU A 39 1.39 -9.03 -4.52
C LEU A 39 1.47 -9.08 -6.04
N GLU A 40 2.68 -8.99 -6.58
CA GLU A 40 2.90 -9.12 -8.01
C GLU A 40 2.58 -10.53 -8.48
N SER A 41 3.01 -11.53 -7.71
CA SER A 41 2.72 -12.93 -8.01
C SER A 41 1.23 -13.22 -7.97
N ASP A 42 0.49 -12.56 -7.08
CA ASP A 42 -0.96 -12.68 -6.99
C ASP A 42 -1.67 -11.89 -8.09
N GLN A 43 -0.92 -11.20 -8.93
CA GLN A 43 -1.44 -10.38 -10.03
C GLN A 43 -2.28 -9.19 -9.56
N LEU A 44 -1.99 -8.70 -8.36
CA LEU A 44 -2.66 -7.53 -7.82
C LEU A 44 -1.87 -6.25 -8.08
N VAL A 45 -0.56 -6.37 -8.23
CA VAL A 45 0.34 -5.24 -8.40
C VAL A 45 1.19 -5.46 -9.65
N HIS A 46 1.34 -4.40 -10.42
CA HIS A 46 2.19 -4.35 -11.61
C HIS A 46 3.50 -3.64 -11.26
N ARG A 47 4.61 -4.20 -11.72
CA ARG A 47 5.94 -3.62 -11.54
C ARG A 47 6.47 -3.21 -12.90
N GLU A 48 6.87 -1.96 -13.02
CA GLU A 48 7.44 -1.43 -14.26
C GLU A 48 8.85 -0.94 -13.98
N GLU A 49 9.81 -1.50 -14.68
CA GLU A 49 11.20 -1.11 -14.51
C GLU A 49 11.66 -0.31 -15.73
N TYR A 50 12.27 0.84 -15.48
CA TYR A 50 12.77 1.71 -16.55
C TYR A 50 14.28 1.64 -16.59
N PRO A 51 14.86 1.27 -17.75
CA PRO A 51 16.33 1.15 -17.89
C PRO A 51 17.00 2.51 -18.03
N GLN A 52 17.19 3.16 -16.91
CA GLN A 52 17.86 4.46 -16.87
C GLN A 52 18.86 4.46 -15.72
N ILE A 53 19.63 5.55 -15.58
CA ILE A 53 20.63 5.67 -14.52
C ILE A 53 20.29 6.91 -13.70
N PRO A 54 19.94 6.74 -12.41
CA PRO A 54 19.74 5.45 -11.72
C PRO A 54 18.48 4.73 -12.19
N PRO A 55 18.41 3.42 -12.05
CA PRO A 55 17.22 2.68 -12.47
C PRO A 55 15.98 3.09 -11.70
N LYS A 56 14.87 3.07 -12.38
CA LYS A 56 13.61 3.49 -11.82
C LYS A 56 12.63 2.33 -11.85
N VAL A 57 12.01 2.05 -10.70
CA VAL A 57 11.01 0.99 -10.60
C VAL A 57 9.73 1.59 -10.03
N GLU A 58 8.63 1.40 -10.75
CA GLU A 58 7.32 1.92 -10.33
C GLU A 58 6.36 0.77 -10.12
N TYR A 59 5.47 0.95 -9.16
CA TYR A 59 4.43 -0.02 -8.83
C TYR A 59 3.06 0.62 -8.99
N SER A 60 2.11 -0.16 -9.48
CA SER A 60 0.73 0.30 -9.63
C SER A 60 -0.19 -0.89 -9.49
N LEU A 61 -1.49 -0.63 -9.31
CA LEU A 61 -2.46 -1.71 -9.24
C LEU A 61 -2.76 -2.22 -10.64
N THR A 62 -2.88 -3.55 -10.75
CA THR A 62 -3.38 -4.18 -11.98
C THR A 62 -4.88 -3.99 -12.07
N GLN A 63 -5.50 -4.39 -13.18
CA GLN A 63 -6.96 -4.39 -13.27
C GLN A 63 -7.56 -5.26 -12.18
N ARG A 64 -6.95 -6.41 -11.94
CA ARG A 64 -7.37 -7.30 -10.86
C ARG A 64 -7.24 -6.61 -9.49
N GLY A 65 -6.13 -5.91 -9.27
CA GLY A 65 -5.92 -5.19 -8.02
C GLY A 65 -6.95 -4.09 -7.82
N LYS A 66 -7.34 -3.43 -8.90
CA LYS A 66 -8.34 -2.37 -8.82
C LYS A 66 -9.73 -2.86 -8.41
N THR A 67 -9.99 -4.14 -8.59
CA THR A 67 -11.27 -4.70 -8.12
C THR A 67 -11.38 -4.70 -6.60
N LEU A 68 -10.26 -4.54 -5.90
CA LEU A 68 -10.26 -4.45 -4.45
C LEU A 68 -10.60 -3.06 -3.94
N ILE A 69 -10.57 -2.04 -4.79
CA ILE A 69 -10.80 -0.66 -4.35
C ILE A 69 -12.13 -0.48 -3.61
N PRO A 70 -13.27 -0.99 -4.14
CA PRO A 70 -14.53 -0.85 -3.39
C PRO A 70 -14.49 -1.53 -2.03
N ILE A 71 -13.77 -2.65 -1.95
CA ILE A 71 -13.64 -3.38 -0.69
C ILE A 71 -12.83 -2.59 0.30
N LEU A 72 -11.70 -2.02 -0.14
CA LEU A 72 -10.85 -1.19 0.71
C LEU A 72 -11.61 0.04 1.19
N ASP A 73 -12.36 0.69 0.30
CA ASP A 73 -13.19 1.83 0.67
C ASP A 73 -14.22 1.46 1.72
N SER A 74 -14.87 0.31 1.54
CA SER A 74 -15.86 -0.18 2.51
C SER A 74 -15.24 -0.43 3.88
N MET A 75 -14.03 -0.97 3.90
CA MET A 75 -13.32 -1.20 5.16
C MET A 75 -12.99 0.11 5.85
N CYS A 76 -12.58 1.11 5.08
CA CYS A 76 -12.30 2.43 5.64
C CYS A 76 -13.57 3.05 6.23
N GLU A 77 -14.69 2.97 5.50
CA GLU A 77 -15.98 3.48 5.99
C GLU A 77 -16.40 2.75 7.24
N TRP A 78 -16.26 1.44 7.26
CA TRP A 78 -16.60 0.65 8.42
C TRP A 78 -15.78 1.09 9.63
N GLY A 79 -14.47 1.29 9.43
CA GLY A 79 -13.59 1.72 10.49
C GLY A 79 -13.97 3.08 11.04
N GLU A 80 -14.36 4.01 10.17
CA GLU A 80 -14.79 5.34 10.60
C GLU A 80 -16.05 5.26 11.47
N LYS A 81 -17.02 4.44 11.05
CA LYS A 81 -18.29 4.32 11.76
C LYS A 81 -18.17 3.56 13.08
N HIS A 82 -17.21 2.65 13.17
CA HIS A 82 -17.11 1.74 14.32
C HIS A 82 -15.85 1.96 15.13
N ARG A 83 -15.20 3.12 14.97
CA ARG A 83 -13.99 3.43 15.70
C ARG A 83 -14.25 3.53 17.20
N LEU A 84 -13.41 2.86 17.96
CA LEU A 84 -13.50 2.95 19.41
C LEU A 84 -12.87 4.26 19.88
N PRO A 85 -13.50 4.96 20.83
CA PRO A 85 -13.05 6.30 21.20
C PRO A 85 -11.72 6.40 21.93
N SER A 86 -11.15 5.34 22.42
CA SER A 86 -9.96 5.42 23.27
C SER A 86 -8.72 4.78 22.72
N ARG A 87 -8.63 4.64 21.54
CA ARG A 87 -7.44 3.99 21.07
C ARG A 87 -6.43 4.95 20.54
N ARG A 88 -6.13 4.89 20.63
CA ARG A 88 -5.19 5.32 19.71
C ARG A 88 -4.80 6.16 19.51
N THR A 89 -5.34 6.30 19.49
CA THR A 89 -5.01 6.80 19.27
C THR A 89 -4.51 7.20 19.31
N GLN A 90 -4.57 7.09 19.42
CA GLN A 90 -4.06 7.01 19.56
C GLN A 90 -3.25 7.09 19.28
N LYS A 91 -3.36 7.35 19.27
CA LYS A 91 -2.65 7.26 19.07
C LYS A 91 -2.27 7.66 18.96
N LYS A 92 -2.70 8.05 18.98
CA LYS A 92 -2.58 8.23 19.04
C LYS A 92 -2.66 8.50 19.32
N ALA A 93 -3.18 8.91 19.28
CA ALA A 93 -3.52 8.83 19.69
C ALA A 93 -3.68 8.90 19.95
N ASP A 94 -4.01 9.01 20.25
CA ASP A 94 -4.39 8.70 20.77
C ASP A 94 -4.37 8.55 20.91
N ILE A 95 -4.67 8.65 21.05
CA ILE A 95 -4.92 8.15 21.40
C ILE A 95 -4.85 8.20 21.53
#